data_3e988f288f26e2860f3a73641c737880
#
_entry.id   3e988f288f26e2860f3a73641c737880
#
_cell.length_a   1.000
_cell.length_b   1.000
_cell.length_c   1.000
_cell.angle_alpha   90.00
_cell.angle_beta   90.00
_cell.angle_gamma   90.00
#
_symmetry.space_group_name_H-M   'P 1'
#
loop_
_entity.id
_entity.type
_entity.pdbx_description
1 polymer ?
#
loop_
_entity_poly.entity_id
_entity_poly.type
_entity_poly.pdbx_seq_one_letter_code
_entity_poly.pdbx_strand_id
1 'polypeptide(L)'
;MAYSGTVGQTVVTTQQMIDQGARMSGKLAEELTVEQIQASKQALYYVLSNLINQGINYWAIDKVVYGFNADQFEYLLPVGGNDVLNALYRRLDRPTPAQYGGYFGSSGVVGLAFDNNVLTADTQTSPNGYIGINYGSNNPIYAGSIGILPATSGQFHIYLEWSNDGATWNLLEDTGVTTWVSGQWLWYDIDPGVTCQYYRMRETGGNTLSVAEFFVGNNSTEITMARLNRDDYTNLPNKNFTANQPYQFWLNRTIPQAKITLWPTPSDPFEQMV
;
A
#
# COMPACT_ATOMS: atom_id res chain seq x y z
N MET A 1 26.74 -2.82 -25.66
CA MET A 1 25.58 -2.16 -26.29
C MET A 1 24.62 -1.85 -25.18
N ALA A 2 24.34 -0.58 -24.94
CA ALA A 2 23.36 -0.17 -23.97
C ALA A 2 21.96 -0.40 -24.56
N TYR A 3 21.15 -1.24 -23.94
CA TYR A 3 19.74 -1.37 -24.29
C TYR A 3 19.04 -0.10 -23.80
N SER A 4 18.64 0.77 -24.71
CA SER A 4 17.83 1.93 -24.39
C SER A 4 16.37 1.53 -24.27
N GLY A 5 15.85 1.56 -23.05
CA GLY A 5 14.44 1.38 -22.76
C GLY A 5 14.09 -0.03 -22.27
N THR A 6 13.47 -0.10 -21.12
CA THR A 6 12.76 -1.30 -20.65
C THR A 6 11.34 -1.30 -21.24
N VAL A 7 10.92 -2.42 -21.80
CA VAL A 7 9.56 -2.60 -22.36
C VAL A 7 8.47 -2.22 -21.35
N GLY A 8 8.73 -2.42 -20.05
CA GLY A 8 7.83 -2.04 -18.97
C GLY A 8 7.65 -0.53 -18.73
N GLN A 9 8.50 0.31 -19.33
CA GLN A 9 8.38 1.78 -19.24
C GLN A 9 7.80 2.43 -20.49
N THR A 10 7.50 1.63 -21.52
CA THR A 10 6.93 2.14 -22.76
C THR A 10 5.44 2.36 -22.58
N VAL A 11 5.01 3.61 -22.50
CA VAL A 11 3.60 3.99 -22.46
C VAL A 11 3.12 4.20 -23.90
N VAL A 12 2.22 3.34 -24.35
CA VAL A 12 1.55 3.49 -25.65
C VAL A 12 0.14 4.01 -25.41
N THR A 13 -0.17 5.17 -25.98
CA THR A 13 -1.51 5.76 -25.84
C THR A 13 -2.52 5.02 -26.73
N THR A 14 -3.80 5.05 -26.35
CA THR A 14 -4.90 4.50 -27.16
C THR A 14 -4.92 5.09 -28.57
N GLN A 15 -4.58 6.38 -28.71
CA GLN A 15 -4.51 7.04 -30.01
C GLN A 15 -3.39 6.45 -30.88
N GLN A 16 -2.20 6.23 -30.30
CA GLN A 16 -1.08 5.61 -31.02
C GLN A 16 -1.42 4.19 -31.49
N MET A 17 -2.18 3.42 -30.71
CA MET A 17 -2.63 2.09 -31.12
C MET A 17 -3.59 2.18 -32.30
N ILE A 18 -4.53 3.13 -32.28
CA ILE A 18 -5.49 3.33 -33.39
C ILE A 18 -4.76 3.80 -34.66
N ASP A 19 -3.83 4.74 -34.52
CA ASP A 19 -3.03 5.25 -35.64
C ASP A 19 -2.17 4.15 -36.27
N GLN A 20 -1.59 3.28 -35.44
CA GLN A 20 -0.84 2.13 -35.91
C GLN A 20 -1.76 1.13 -36.63
N GLY A 21 -2.93 0.85 -36.08
CA GLY A 21 -3.94 -0.02 -36.72
C GLY A 21 -4.42 0.55 -38.05
N ALA A 22 -4.62 1.86 -38.16
CA ALA A 22 -4.96 2.53 -39.41
C ALA A 22 -3.85 2.36 -40.46
N ARG A 23 -2.60 2.59 -40.09
CA ARG A 23 -1.43 2.38 -40.99
C ARG A 23 -1.31 0.95 -41.47
N MET A 24 -1.55 -0.03 -40.60
CA MET A 24 -1.54 -1.45 -40.98
C MET A 24 -2.69 -1.80 -41.95
N SER A 25 -3.78 -1.07 -41.92
CA SER A 25 -4.91 -1.20 -42.86
C SER A 25 -4.75 -0.37 -44.15
N GLY A 26 -3.62 0.34 -44.29
CA GLY A 26 -3.31 1.14 -45.47
C GLY A 26 -3.95 2.55 -45.46
N LYS A 27 -4.43 3.01 -44.31
CA LYS A 27 -4.98 4.36 -44.13
C LYS A 27 -4.03 5.26 -43.36
N LEU A 28 -4.02 6.56 -43.68
CA LEU A 28 -3.35 7.55 -42.87
C LEU A 28 -4.23 7.91 -41.63
N ALA A 29 -3.61 8.25 -40.50
CA ALA A 29 -4.32 8.63 -39.30
C ALA A 29 -5.24 9.86 -39.53
N GLU A 30 -4.84 10.76 -40.40
CA GLU A 30 -5.59 11.97 -40.81
C GLU A 30 -6.83 11.69 -41.65
N GLU A 31 -6.94 10.48 -42.23
CA GLU A 31 -8.08 10.04 -43.04
C GLU A 31 -9.18 9.40 -42.20
N LEU A 32 -8.94 9.19 -40.90
CA LEU A 32 -9.91 8.57 -40.01
C LEU A 32 -11.02 9.55 -39.62
N THR A 33 -12.25 9.16 -39.87
CA THR A 33 -13.40 9.91 -39.36
C THR A 33 -13.58 9.69 -37.85
N VAL A 34 -14.27 10.64 -37.19
CA VAL A 34 -14.57 10.52 -35.75
C VAL A 34 -15.31 9.21 -35.44
N GLU A 35 -16.21 8.79 -36.30
CA GLU A 35 -16.96 7.52 -36.17
C GLU A 35 -16.02 6.31 -36.23
N GLN A 36 -15.04 6.31 -37.16
CA GLN A 36 -14.04 5.23 -37.27
C GLN A 36 -13.14 5.18 -36.02
N ILE A 37 -12.74 6.33 -35.46
CA ILE A 37 -11.96 6.39 -34.23
C ILE A 37 -12.76 5.82 -33.04
N GLN A 38 -14.06 6.16 -32.93
CA GLN A 38 -14.92 5.61 -31.88
C GLN A 38 -15.12 4.09 -32.03
N ALA A 39 -15.39 3.62 -33.25
CA ALA A 39 -15.49 2.19 -33.54
C ALA A 39 -14.20 1.45 -33.20
N SER A 40 -13.04 2.04 -33.52
CA SER A 40 -11.72 1.46 -33.20
C SER A 40 -11.48 1.39 -31.69
N LYS A 41 -11.87 2.41 -30.91
CA LYS A 41 -11.82 2.39 -29.43
C LYS A 41 -12.69 1.26 -28.86
N GLN A 42 -13.89 1.10 -29.41
CA GLN A 42 -14.81 0.05 -28.96
C GLN A 42 -14.26 -1.35 -29.31
N ALA A 43 -13.72 -1.52 -30.52
CA ALA A 43 -13.07 -2.77 -30.93
C ALA A 43 -11.87 -3.12 -30.02
N LEU A 44 -11.03 -2.14 -29.71
CA LEU A 44 -9.90 -2.33 -28.77
C LEU A 44 -10.40 -2.76 -27.39
N TYR A 45 -11.46 -2.13 -26.88
CA TYR A 45 -12.07 -2.52 -25.62
C TYR A 45 -12.55 -3.98 -25.64
N TYR A 46 -13.20 -4.43 -26.71
CA TYR A 46 -13.63 -5.82 -26.81
C TYR A 46 -12.47 -6.81 -26.91
N VAL A 47 -11.39 -6.45 -27.62
CA VAL A 47 -10.18 -7.28 -27.68
C VAL A 47 -9.54 -7.41 -26.30
N LEU A 48 -9.36 -6.29 -25.58
CA LEU A 48 -8.81 -6.32 -24.22
C LEU A 48 -9.70 -7.12 -23.27
N SER A 49 -11.02 -6.94 -23.34
CA SER A 49 -11.98 -7.70 -22.53
C SER A 49 -11.90 -9.20 -22.81
N ASN A 50 -11.73 -9.58 -24.07
CA ASN A 50 -11.58 -10.98 -24.44
C ASN A 50 -10.26 -11.58 -23.92
N LEU A 51 -9.15 -10.82 -23.98
CA LEU A 51 -7.87 -11.24 -23.41
C LEU A 51 -7.95 -11.43 -21.89
N ILE A 52 -8.65 -10.55 -21.19
CA ILE A 52 -8.91 -10.69 -19.74
C ILE A 52 -9.68 -11.99 -19.47
N ASN A 53 -10.73 -12.29 -20.25
CA ASN A 53 -11.50 -13.52 -20.11
C ASN A 53 -10.68 -14.80 -20.39
N GLN A 54 -9.61 -14.68 -21.18
CA GLN A 54 -8.65 -15.77 -21.43
C GLN A 54 -7.57 -15.88 -20.35
N GLY A 55 -7.64 -15.06 -19.29
CA GLY A 55 -6.68 -15.05 -18.18
C GLY A 55 -5.40 -14.26 -18.47
N ILE A 56 -5.33 -13.55 -19.59
CA ILE A 56 -4.19 -12.66 -19.93
C ILE A 56 -4.51 -11.26 -19.40
N ASN A 57 -4.19 -11.00 -18.13
CA ASN A 57 -4.58 -9.78 -17.44
C ASN A 57 -3.40 -9.06 -16.73
N TYR A 58 -2.16 -9.30 -17.16
CA TYR A 58 -0.96 -8.75 -16.50
C TYR A 58 -0.97 -7.22 -16.32
N TRP A 59 -1.62 -6.49 -17.20
CA TRP A 59 -1.73 -5.02 -17.12
C TRP A 59 -2.83 -4.52 -16.19
N ALA A 60 -3.63 -5.43 -15.66
CA ALA A 60 -4.77 -5.13 -14.79
C ALA A 60 -4.57 -5.68 -13.37
N ILE A 61 -3.35 -6.14 -13.03
CA ILE A 61 -3.02 -6.68 -11.72
C ILE A 61 -2.23 -5.63 -10.94
N ASP A 62 -2.78 -5.18 -9.84
CA ASP A 62 -2.12 -4.33 -8.86
C ASP A 62 -1.94 -5.06 -7.55
N LYS A 63 -0.81 -4.82 -6.89
CA LYS A 63 -0.56 -5.24 -5.51
C LYS A 63 -1.04 -4.13 -4.58
N VAL A 64 -1.94 -4.48 -3.67
CA VAL A 64 -2.46 -3.54 -2.67
C VAL A 64 -2.21 -4.07 -1.28
N VAL A 65 -1.69 -3.23 -0.40
CA VAL A 65 -1.45 -3.57 1.00
C VAL A 65 -2.51 -2.91 1.87
N TYR A 66 -3.20 -3.72 2.68
CA TYR A 66 -4.16 -3.25 3.67
C TYR A 66 -3.62 -3.51 5.07
N GLY A 67 -3.48 -2.48 5.86
CA GLY A 67 -3.27 -2.64 7.30
C GLY A 67 -4.56 -3.10 7.96
N PHE A 68 -4.46 -4.01 8.93
CA PHE A 68 -5.61 -4.40 9.70
C PHE A 68 -5.92 -3.33 10.76
N ASN A 69 -7.21 -3.08 10.95
CA ASN A 69 -7.71 -2.40 12.13
C ASN A 69 -8.38 -3.44 13.02
N ALA A 70 -8.17 -3.32 14.33
CA ALA A 70 -8.81 -4.22 15.28
C ALA A 70 -10.34 -4.23 15.08
N ASP A 71 -10.92 -5.42 15.05
CA ASP A 71 -12.36 -5.66 14.89
C ASP A 71 -12.96 -5.20 13.54
N GLN A 72 -12.13 -4.82 12.57
CA GLN A 72 -12.57 -4.52 11.22
C GLN A 72 -12.49 -5.78 10.35
N PHE A 73 -13.60 -6.21 9.81
CA PHE A 73 -13.70 -7.40 8.96
C PHE A 73 -13.93 -7.09 7.47
N GLU A 74 -14.35 -5.88 7.13
CA GLU A 74 -14.60 -5.47 5.74
C GLU A 74 -13.60 -4.41 5.28
N TYR A 75 -13.03 -4.62 4.10
CA TYR A 75 -12.12 -3.69 3.42
C TYR A 75 -12.60 -3.44 1.99
N LEU A 76 -12.63 -2.16 1.60
CA LEU A 76 -13.01 -1.77 0.24
C LEU A 76 -11.82 -1.99 -0.69
N LEU A 77 -12.05 -2.63 -1.84
CA LEU A 77 -11.05 -2.65 -2.91
C LEU A 77 -10.83 -1.25 -3.48
N PRO A 78 -9.70 -0.98 -4.13
CA PRO A 78 -9.52 0.25 -4.90
C PRO A 78 -10.63 0.42 -5.94
N VAL A 79 -10.95 1.67 -6.27
CA VAL A 79 -11.95 1.98 -7.30
C VAL A 79 -11.52 1.34 -8.62
N GLY A 80 -12.41 0.53 -9.21
CA GLY A 80 -12.14 -0.24 -10.43
C GLY A 80 -11.63 -1.66 -10.18
N GLY A 81 -11.27 -2.01 -8.93
CA GLY A 81 -10.94 -3.37 -8.55
C GLY A 81 -12.17 -4.28 -8.55
N ASN A 82 -12.17 -5.30 -9.38
CA ASN A 82 -13.32 -6.17 -9.59
C ASN A 82 -13.12 -7.60 -9.07
N ASP A 83 -11.87 -8.02 -8.90
CA ASP A 83 -11.54 -9.35 -8.40
C ASP A 83 -10.25 -9.33 -7.56
N VAL A 84 -10.05 -10.37 -6.78
CA VAL A 84 -8.85 -10.64 -6.00
C VAL A 84 -8.32 -11.99 -6.45
N LEU A 85 -7.16 -11.99 -7.07
CA LEU A 85 -6.52 -13.20 -7.58
C LEU A 85 -5.91 -14.02 -6.44
N ASN A 86 -5.26 -13.32 -5.53
CA ASN A 86 -4.65 -13.90 -4.34
C ASN A 86 -4.76 -12.91 -3.18
N ALA A 87 -4.91 -13.41 -1.97
CA ALA A 87 -4.82 -12.60 -0.76
C ALA A 87 -3.91 -13.33 0.24
N LEU A 88 -2.93 -12.58 0.72
CA LEU A 88 -1.94 -13.08 1.67
C LEU A 88 -2.12 -12.34 2.99
N TYR A 89 -2.09 -13.08 4.09
CA TYR A 89 -1.89 -12.53 5.41
C TYR A 89 -0.39 -12.35 5.63
N ARG A 90 0.00 -11.15 6.05
CA ARG A 90 1.39 -10.82 6.32
C ARG A 90 1.55 -10.51 7.80
N ARG A 91 2.38 -11.29 8.48
CA ARG A 91 2.83 -11.01 9.82
C ARG A 91 4.05 -10.10 9.78
N LEU A 92 4.02 -9.05 10.58
CA LEU A 92 5.12 -8.11 10.68
C LEU A 92 5.99 -8.44 11.90
N ASP A 93 7.29 -8.55 11.69
CA ASP A 93 8.25 -8.62 12.78
C ASP A 93 8.52 -7.21 13.31
N ARG A 94 8.12 -6.98 14.54
CA ARG A 94 8.41 -5.75 15.25
C ARG A 94 9.64 -5.92 16.11
N PRO A 95 10.77 -5.28 15.78
CA PRO A 95 11.83 -5.15 16.76
C PRO A 95 11.35 -4.23 17.88
N THR A 96 11.63 -4.62 19.13
CA THR A 96 11.29 -3.85 20.32
C THR A 96 12.35 -2.76 20.52
N PRO A 97 12.06 -1.48 20.25
CA PRO A 97 13.08 -0.42 20.24
C PRO A 97 13.74 -0.18 21.59
N ALA A 98 13.02 -0.45 22.68
CA ALA A 98 13.53 -0.29 24.04
C ALA A 98 14.81 -1.10 24.33
N GLN A 99 15.13 -2.08 23.51
CA GLN A 99 16.34 -2.89 23.65
C GLN A 99 17.57 -2.27 22.96
N TYR A 100 17.38 -1.28 22.05
CA TYR A 100 18.41 -1.00 21.06
C TYR A 100 18.91 0.45 20.99
N GLY A 101 18.19 1.44 21.39
CA GLY A 101 18.73 2.79 21.27
C GLY A 101 17.77 3.91 21.64
N GLY A 102 16.55 3.86 21.20
CA GLY A 102 15.52 4.82 21.58
C GLY A 102 14.87 5.56 20.42
N TYR A 103 14.04 6.50 20.79
CA TYR A 103 13.26 7.32 19.88
C TYR A 103 13.81 8.72 19.82
N PHE A 104 13.64 9.41 18.69
CA PHE A 104 14.04 10.80 18.52
C PHE A 104 13.05 11.54 17.63
N GLY A 105 12.95 12.86 17.82
CA GLY A 105 12.04 13.71 17.06
C GLY A 105 12.43 15.16 17.16
N SER A 106 11.77 16.01 16.38
CA SER A 106 12.01 17.46 16.42
C SER A 106 11.39 18.13 17.64
N SER A 107 10.34 17.55 18.22
CA SER A 107 9.64 18.01 19.42
C SER A 107 8.74 16.88 19.95
N GLY A 108 7.85 17.17 20.89
CA GLY A 108 6.85 16.22 21.36
C GLY A 108 7.36 15.15 22.33
N VAL A 109 6.56 14.13 22.55
CA VAL A 109 6.86 12.95 23.38
C VAL A 109 6.94 11.74 22.45
N VAL A 110 8.04 11.62 21.75
CA VAL A 110 8.25 10.71 20.63
C VAL A 110 7.91 9.25 20.95
N GLY A 111 8.11 8.84 22.22
CA GLY A 111 7.78 7.49 22.68
C GLY A 111 6.31 7.09 22.49
N LEU A 112 5.40 8.07 22.40
CA LEU A 112 3.97 7.79 22.18
C LEU A 112 3.66 7.29 20.76
N ALA A 113 4.54 7.51 19.80
CA ALA A 113 4.42 6.96 18.47
C ALA A 113 4.96 5.51 18.35
N PHE A 114 5.36 4.89 19.47
CA PHE A 114 5.98 3.56 19.50
C PHE A 114 5.54 2.74 20.72
N ASP A 115 4.49 3.17 21.42
CA ASP A 115 4.04 2.52 22.66
C ASP A 115 3.01 1.39 22.44
N ASN A 116 2.67 1.12 21.19
CA ASN A 116 1.63 0.17 20.78
C ASN A 116 0.22 0.51 21.31
N ASN A 117 -0.03 1.77 21.57
CA ASN A 117 -1.29 2.26 22.04
C ASN A 117 -1.88 3.26 21.03
N VAL A 118 -2.78 2.78 20.19
CA VAL A 118 -3.41 3.58 19.14
C VAL A 118 -4.23 4.78 19.64
N LEU A 119 -4.43 4.90 20.96
CA LEU A 119 -5.15 6.01 21.59
C LEU A 119 -4.23 7.15 22.05
N THR A 120 -2.91 6.92 22.05
CA THR A 120 -1.90 7.95 22.35
C THR A 120 -1.31 8.46 21.05
N ALA A 121 -0.72 9.65 21.07
CA ALA A 121 -0.09 10.22 19.89
C ALA A 121 1.07 11.14 20.24
N ASP A 122 2.12 11.10 19.44
CA ASP A 122 3.13 12.13 19.42
C ASP A 122 2.75 13.25 18.46
N THR A 123 2.90 14.50 18.90
CA THR A 123 2.63 15.67 18.08
C THR A 123 3.87 16.53 17.97
N GLN A 124 4.37 16.68 16.75
CA GLN A 124 5.49 17.53 16.42
C GLN A 124 4.99 18.95 16.15
N THR A 125 5.34 19.87 17.02
CA THR A 125 4.82 21.26 16.98
C THR A 125 5.51 22.13 15.93
N SER A 126 6.65 21.70 15.41
CA SER A 126 7.39 22.44 14.38
C SER A 126 6.93 22.05 12.99
N PRO A 127 6.76 22.97 12.05
CA PRO A 127 6.66 22.66 10.62
C PRO A 127 7.87 21.84 10.16
N ASN A 128 7.65 20.92 9.25
CA ASN A 128 8.67 19.95 8.80
C ASN A 128 9.24 19.10 9.95
N GLY A 129 8.42 18.81 10.94
CA GLY A 129 8.78 17.94 12.06
C GLY A 129 9.10 16.52 11.61
N TYR A 130 9.86 15.81 12.43
CA TYR A 130 10.20 14.41 12.18
C TYR A 130 10.07 13.58 13.45
N ILE A 131 9.75 12.30 13.24
CA ILE A 131 9.69 11.25 14.26
C ILE A 131 10.57 10.11 13.78
N GLY A 132 11.42 9.57 14.63
CA GLY A 132 12.35 8.53 14.23
C GLY A 132 12.72 7.57 15.35
N ILE A 133 13.37 6.48 14.91
CA ILE A 133 13.80 5.39 15.76
C ILE A 133 15.27 5.06 15.49
N ASN A 134 16.01 4.81 16.57
CA ASN A 134 17.38 4.36 16.56
C ASN A 134 17.42 2.93 17.13
N TYR A 135 17.88 1.98 16.33
CA TYR A 135 18.02 0.59 16.74
C TYR A 135 19.38 0.25 17.36
N GLY A 136 20.28 1.22 17.40
CA GLY A 136 21.64 1.03 17.92
C GLY A 136 22.62 0.45 16.91
N SER A 137 23.89 0.80 17.05
CA SER A 137 24.95 0.46 16.08
C SER A 137 25.18 -1.04 15.89
N ASN A 138 24.85 -1.86 16.89
CA ASN A 138 25.06 -3.30 16.85
C ASN A 138 23.83 -4.09 16.36
N ASN A 139 22.72 -3.40 16.07
CA ASN A 139 21.46 -4.03 15.71
C ASN A 139 20.77 -3.30 14.56
N PRO A 140 21.43 -3.14 13.40
CA PRO A 140 20.76 -2.55 12.24
C PRO A 140 19.58 -3.46 11.82
N ILE A 141 18.45 -2.85 11.52
CA ILE A 141 17.22 -3.54 11.14
C ILE A 141 16.99 -3.38 9.64
N TYR A 142 16.52 -4.43 9.02
CA TYR A 142 16.01 -4.36 7.65
C TYR A 142 14.60 -3.81 7.65
N ALA A 143 14.37 -2.70 6.96
CA ALA A 143 13.05 -2.14 6.73
C ALA A 143 12.52 -2.60 5.38
N GLY A 144 11.62 -3.57 5.39
CA GLY A 144 10.86 -4.02 4.22
C GLY A 144 9.42 -3.50 4.23
N SER A 145 8.96 -3.00 5.38
CA SER A 145 7.65 -2.38 5.53
C SER A 145 7.69 -1.24 6.55
N ILE A 146 7.04 -0.15 6.21
CA ILE A 146 6.88 1.00 7.10
C ILE A 146 5.40 1.31 7.22
N GLY A 147 4.92 1.51 8.46
CA GLY A 147 3.55 1.86 8.77
C GLY A 147 3.44 3.18 9.50
N ILE A 148 2.44 3.96 9.16
CA ILE A 148 2.09 5.21 9.83
C ILE A 148 0.63 5.14 10.24
N LEU A 149 0.34 5.32 11.52
CA LEU A 149 -1.02 5.50 12.03
C LEU A 149 -1.23 6.97 12.38
N PRO A 150 -1.92 7.75 11.54
CA PRO A 150 -2.18 9.15 11.83
C PRO A 150 -3.11 9.33 13.02
N ALA A 151 -2.82 10.31 13.88
CA ALA A 151 -3.76 10.78 14.89
C ALA A 151 -4.65 11.93 14.39
N THR A 152 -4.27 12.57 13.27
CA THR A 152 -5.02 13.67 12.67
C THR A 152 -5.29 13.39 11.18
N SER A 153 -6.40 13.92 10.67
CA SER A 153 -6.73 13.87 9.24
C SER A 153 -6.21 15.11 8.53
N GLY A 154 -5.82 14.97 7.27
CA GLY A 154 -5.32 16.07 6.45
C GLY A 154 -4.53 15.59 5.24
N GLN A 155 -3.88 16.52 4.55
CA GLN A 155 -2.94 16.19 3.47
C GLN A 155 -1.52 16.42 3.97
N PHE A 156 -0.68 15.41 3.82
CA PHE A 156 0.70 15.42 4.28
C PHE A 156 1.62 14.91 3.17
N HIS A 157 2.84 15.47 3.14
CA HIS A 157 3.90 15.01 2.26
C HIS A 157 5.06 14.52 3.12
N ILE A 158 5.27 13.21 3.16
CA ILE A 158 6.22 12.56 4.05
C ILE A 158 7.40 12.00 3.27
N TYR A 159 8.61 12.29 3.75
CA TYR A 159 9.81 11.56 3.39
C TYR A 159 10.08 10.49 4.45
N LEU A 160 10.16 9.25 4.01
CA LEU A 160 10.71 8.16 4.80
C LEU A 160 12.21 8.11 4.52
N GLU A 161 13.00 8.22 5.58
CA GLU A 161 14.45 8.40 5.46
C GLU A 161 15.19 7.43 6.38
N TRP A 162 16.40 7.06 5.98
CA TRP A 162 17.28 6.19 6.75
C TRP A 162 18.68 6.80 6.91
N SER A 163 19.41 6.36 7.94
CA SER A 163 20.76 6.79 8.23
C SER A 163 21.53 5.71 9.01
N ASN A 164 22.85 5.70 8.86
CA ASN A 164 23.74 4.89 9.69
C ASN A 164 24.45 5.69 10.79
N ASP A 165 24.47 7.03 10.68
CA ASP A 165 25.17 7.91 11.59
C ASP A 165 24.25 8.91 12.34
N GLY A 166 22.97 8.95 11.97
CA GLY A 166 21.99 9.89 12.52
C GLY A 166 22.17 11.35 12.07
N ALA A 167 23.14 11.61 11.21
CA ALA A 167 23.48 12.94 10.70
C ALA A 167 23.22 13.06 9.18
N THR A 168 23.66 12.07 8.41
CA THR A 168 23.45 12.01 6.97
C THR A 168 22.24 11.17 6.66
N TRP A 169 21.22 11.78 6.03
CA TRP A 169 19.95 11.13 5.75
C TRP A 169 19.79 10.85 4.27
N ASN A 170 19.37 9.63 3.97
CA ASN A 170 19.07 9.17 2.64
C ASN A 170 17.57 8.93 2.50
N LEU A 171 17.01 9.30 1.37
CA LEU A 171 15.61 9.06 1.06
C LEU A 171 15.39 7.55 0.85
N LEU A 172 14.41 6.99 1.54
CA LEU A 172 13.94 5.64 1.35
C LEU A 172 12.71 5.63 0.45
N GLU A 173 11.74 6.50 0.76
CA GLU A 173 10.50 6.64 0.01
C GLU A 173 10.00 8.08 0.08
N ASP A 174 9.50 8.60 -1.04
CA ASP A 174 8.74 9.85 -1.12
C ASP A 174 7.26 9.51 -1.30
N THR A 175 6.45 9.73 -0.26
CA THR A 175 5.03 9.37 -0.32
C THR A 175 4.22 10.26 -1.25
N GLY A 176 4.80 11.35 -1.75
CA GLY A 176 4.03 12.42 -2.36
C GLY A 176 3.03 13.04 -1.37
N VAL A 177 2.12 13.84 -1.89
CA VAL A 177 1.02 14.38 -1.07
C VAL A 177 -0.06 13.30 -0.91
N THR A 178 -0.20 12.79 0.31
CA THR A 178 -1.18 11.76 0.66
C THR A 178 -2.25 12.30 1.60
N THR A 179 -3.47 11.79 1.45
CA THR A 179 -4.58 12.11 2.36
C THR A 179 -4.53 11.16 3.55
N TRP A 180 -4.32 11.72 4.73
CA TRP A 180 -4.37 11.01 5.98
C TRP A 180 -5.79 11.00 6.55
N VAL A 181 -6.18 9.87 7.11
CA VAL A 181 -7.41 9.73 7.89
C VAL A 181 -7.02 9.24 9.27
N SER A 182 -7.41 9.98 10.30
CA SER A 182 -7.12 9.63 11.70
C SER A 182 -7.58 8.21 12.01
N GLY A 183 -6.72 7.41 12.63
CA GLY A 183 -6.98 6.02 13.01
C GLY A 183 -6.92 5.01 11.85
N GLN A 184 -6.52 5.41 10.66
CA GLN A 184 -6.34 4.50 9.52
C GLN A 184 -4.86 4.34 9.19
N TRP A 185 -4.38 3.10 9.17
CA TRP A 185 -3.01 2.78 8.81
C TRP A 185 -2.70 3.13 7.35
N LEU A 186 -1.53 3.71 7.16
CA LEU A 186 -0.87 3.87 5.87
C LEU A 186 0.35 2.96 5.86
N TRP A 187 0.43 2.08 4.88
CA TRP A 187 1.51 1.12 4.77
C TRP A 187 2.30 1.33 3.49
N TYR A 188 3.61 1.28 3.61
CA TYR A 188 4.57 1.41 2.52
C TYR A 188 5.42 0.14 2.46
N ASP A 189 5.36 -0.54 1.33
CA ASP A 189 6.20 -1.69 1.01
C ASP A 189 7.50 -1.16 0.41
N ILE A 190 8.61 -1.40 1.07
CA ILE A 190 9.92 -0.90 0.66
C ILE A 190 10.66 -2.02 -0.07
N ASP A 191 10.83 -1.86 -1.38
CA ASP A 191 11.49 -2.84 -2.25
C ASP A 191 12.45 -2.14 -3.24
N PRO A 192 13.77 -2.37 -3.16
CA PRO A 192 14.46 -3.16 -2.12
C PRO A 192 14.49 -2.42 -0.79
N GLY A 193 14.30 -3.18 0.30
CA GLY A 193 14.46 -2.64 1.64
C GLY A 193 15.94 -2.36 1.99
N VAL A 194 16.16 -1.59 3.04
CA VAL A 194 17.49 -1.20 3.51
C VAL A 194 17.72 -1.69 4.93
N THR A 195 18.93 -2.13 5.21
CA THR A 195 19.37 -2.46 6.58
C THR A 195 20.18 -1.30 7.13
N CYS A 196 19.66 -0.61 8.15
CA CYS A 196 20.36 0.50 8.78
C CYS A 196 19.97 0.70 10.24
N GLN A 197 20.66 1.63 10.90
CA GLN A 197 20.51 1.90 12.32
C GLN A 197 19.36 2.86 12.62
N TYR A 198 19.16 3.89 11.80
CA TYR A 198 18.20 4.96 12.03
C TYR A 198 17.17 5.01 10.92
N TYR A 199 15.91 5.15 11.32
CA TYR A 199 14.81 5.47 10.42
C TYR A 199 14.00 6.63 10.95
N ARG A 200 13.50 7.46 10.06
CA ARG A 200 12.56 8.52 10.41
C ARG A 200 11.55 8.77 9.32
N MET A 201 10.42 9.29 9.72
CA MET A 201 9.48 10.00 8.87
C MET A 201 9.66 11.50 9.08
N ARG A 202 9.66 12.28 8.02
CA ARG A 202 9.79 13.73 8.06
C ARG A 202 8.72 14.37 7.18
N GLU A 203 7.98 15.29 7.75
CA GLU A 203 7.01 16.11 7.01
C GLU A 203 7.75 17.16 6.18
N THR A 204 7.31 17.40 4.93
CA THR A 204 7.97 18.32 4.00
C THR A 204 7.00 19.38 3.42
N GLY A 205 5.70 19.27 3.70
CA GLY A 205 4.67 20.20 3.26
C GLY A 205 4.45 21.41 4.19
N GLY A 206 5.16 21.47 5.32
CA GLY A 206 5.03 22.56 6.29
C GLY A 206 3.93 22.36 7.32
N ASN A 207 3.37 21.16 7.42
CA ASN A 207 2.31 20.83 8.37
C ASN A 207 2.87 20.34 9.71
N THR A 208 2.03 20.38 10.74
CA THR A 208 2.31 19.79 12.04
C THR A 208 1.98 18.30 12.02
N LEU A 209 2.94 17.44 12.31
CA LEU A 209 2.72 16.00 12.41
C LEU A 209 2.01 15.63 13.71
N SER A 210 1.01 14.75 13.62
CA SER A 210 0.46 14.06 14.78
C SER A 210 0.24 12.58 14.42
N VAL A 211 0.99 11.70 15.08
CA VAL A 211 1.10 10.27 14.75
C VAL A 211 0.83 9.43 15.99
N ALA A 212 -0.10 8.52 15.89
CA ALA A 212 -0.40 7.58 16.97
C ALA A 212 0.64 6.46 17.01
N GLU A 213 1.01 5.91 15.82
CA GLU A 213 2.03 4.86 15.74
C GLU A 213 2.90 5.02 14.49
N PHE A 214 4.19 4.80 14.65
CA PHE A 214 5.15 4.69 13.57
C PHE A 214 5.85 3.33 13.63
N PHE A 215 5.62 2.51 12.63
CA PHE A 215 6.17 1.17 12.54
C PHE A 215 7.28 1.12 11.50
N VAL A 216 8.39 0.49 11.86
CA VAL A 216 9.47 0.12 10.93
C VAL A 216 9.84 -1.33 11.20
N GLY A 217 9.79 -2.16 10.20
CA GLY A 217 10.11 -3.57 10.38
C GLY A 217 10.23 -4.35 9.09
N ASN A 218 10.40 -5.64 9.26
CA ASN A 218 10.50 -6.60 8.17
C ASN A 218 9.19 -7.36 7.99
N ASN A 219 8.89 -7.72 6.76
CA ASN A 219 7.85 -8.69 6.43
C ASN A 219 8.38 -10.09 6.72
N SER A 220 7.93 -10.74 7.79
CA SER A 220 8.50 -12.04 8.17
C SER A 220 7.90 -13.21 7.41
N THR A 221 6.57 -13.23 7.27
CA THR A 221 5.88 -14.42 6.72
C THR A 221 4.63 -14.01 5.99
N GLU A 222 4.46 -14.54 4.77
CA GLU A 222 3.23 -14.41 4.01
C GLU A 222 2.51 -15.75 3.97
N ILE A 223 1.26 -15.77 4.39
CA ILE A 223 0.41 -16.97 4.45
C ILE A 223 -0.80 -16.76 3.55
N THR A 224 -1.00 -17.66 2.60
CA THR A 224 -2.15 -17.56 1.69
C THR A 224 -3.46 -17.76 2.43
N MET A 225 -4.41 -16.86 2.22
CA MET A 225 -5.77 -16.99 2.72
C MET A 225 -6.65 -17.72 1.70
N ALA A 226 -7.51 -18.60 2.19
CA ALA A 226 -8.44 -19.35 1.33
C ALA A 226 -9.63 -18.47 0.92
N ARG A 227 -9.96 -18.48 -0.37
CA ARG A 227 -11.14 -17.78 -0.88
C ARG A 227 -12.40 -18.56 -0.58
N LEU A 228 -13.37 -17.93 0.06
CA LEU A 228 -14.72 -18.47 0.26
C LEU A 228 -15.63 -18.08 -0.90
N ASN A 229 -16.53 -18.98 -1.26
CA ASN A 229 -17.70 -18.63 -2.06
C ASN A 229 -18.80 -18.03 -1.14
N ARG A 230 -19.88 -17.54 -1.73
CA ARG A 230 -20.99 -16.92 -0.98
C ARG A 230 -21.66 -17.90 -0.03
N ASP A 231 -21.86 -19.13 -0.46
CA ASP A 231 -22.59 -20.14 0.34
C ASP A 231 -21.73 -20.59 1.52
N ASP A 232 -20.43 -20.80 1.32
CA ASP A 232 -19.49 -21.12 2.39
C ASP A 232 -19.44 -20.01 3.43
N TYR A 233 -19.35 -18.75 3.00
CA TYR A 233 -19.39 -17.60 3.91
C TYR A 233 -20.72 -17.52 4.68
N THR A 234 -21.85 -17.77 4.02
CA THR A 234 -23.17 -17.75 4.64
C THR A 234 -23.33 -18.83 5.70
N ASN A 235 -22.70 -19.98 5.50
CA ASN A 235 -22.74 -21.13 6.39
C ASN A 235 -21.75 -21.09 7.55
N LEU A 236 -20.91 -20.04 7.65
CA LEU A 236 -20.01 -19.86 8.80
C LEU A 236 -20.83 -19.79 10.11
N PRO A 237 -20.46 -20.59 11.12
CA PRO A 237 -21.25 -20.71 12.35
C PRO A 237 -21.22 -19.43 13.21
N ASN A 238 -20.11 -18.69 13.14
CA ASN A 238 -19.95 -17.41 13.83
C ASN A 238 -19.17 -16.43 12.95
N LYS A 239 -19.87 -15.47 12.37
CA LYS A 239 -19.25 -14.45 11.49
C LYS A 239 -18.49 -13.37 12.26
N ASN A 240 -18.80 -13.21 13.56
CA ASN A 240 -18.14 -12.24 14.45
C ASN A 240 -17.01 -12.86 15.27
N PHE A 241 -16.56 -14.06 14.86
CA PHE A 241 -15.42 -14.68 15.53
C PHE A 241 -14.16 -13.88 15.24
N THR A 242 -13.46 -13.46 16.29
CA THR A 242 -12.22 -12.70 16.22
C THR A 242 -11.01 -13.59 16.50
N ALA A 243 -9.92 -13.39 15.79
CA ALA A 243 -8.64 -14.03 16.03
C ALA A 243 -7.51 -13.11 15.54
N ASN A 244 -6.29 -13.36 15.99
CA ASN A 244 -5.14 -12.57 15.53
C ASN A 244 -4.90 -12.74 14.03
N GLN A 245 -5.18 -13.92 13.49
CA GLN A 245 -4.91 -14.24 12.08
C GLN A 245 -6.20 -14.62 11.34
N PRO A 246 -6.56 -13.89 10.25
CA PRO A 246 -7.57 -14.35 9.31
C PRO A 246 -6.99 -15.47 8.42
N TYR A 247 -7.79 -16.48 8.13
CA TYR A 247 -7.39 -17.60 7.24
C TYR A 247 -8.15 -17.61 5.94
N GLN A 248 -9.27 -16.92 5.88
CA GLN A 248 -10.20 -16.97 4.76
C GLN A 248 -10.71 -15.58 4.43
N PHE A 249 -11.07 -15.39 3.18
CA PHE A 249 -11.72 -14.16 2.74
C PHE A 249 -12.86 -14.46 1.76
N TRP A 250 -13.87 -13.62 1.81
CA TRP A 250 -14.95 -13.60 0.84
C TRP A 250 -14.95 -12.28 0.08
N LEU A 251 -14.97 -12.39 -1.26
CA LEU A 251 -15.08 -11.23 -2.13
C LEU A 251 -16.55 -10.95 -2.46
N ASN A 252 -17.04 -9.83 -1.96
CA ASN A 252 -18.37 -9.32 -2.28
C ASN A 252 -18.25 -8.26 -3.40
N ARG A 253 -18.71 -8.64 -4.61
CA ARG A 253 -18.67 -7.77 -5.80
C ARG A 253 -19.82 -6.79 -5.82
N THR A 254 -19.83 -5.83 -4.89
CA THR A 254 -20.79 -4.74 -4.85
C THR A 254 -20.40 -3.60 -5.77
N ILE A 255 -21.39 -2.86 -6.28
CA ILE A 255 -21.20 -1.65 -7.07
C ILE A 255 -21.48 -0.44 -6.16
N PRO A 256 -20.68 0.61 -6.19
CA PRO A 256 -19.64 0.94 -7.15
C PRO A 256 -18.27 0.33 -6.82
N GLN A 257 -18.09 -0.28 -5.67
CA GLN A 257 -16.81 -0.77 -5.20
C GLN A 257 -16.96 -2.12 -4.52
N ALA A 258 -16.15 -3.09 -4.92
CA ALA A 258 -16.13 -4.40 -4.31
C ALA A 258 -15.53 -4.37 -2.90
N LYS A 259 -15.90 -5.35 -2.07
CA LYS A 259 -15.43 -5.49 -0.68
C LYS A 259 -14.80 -6.85 -0.46
N ILE A 260 -13.72 -6.87 0.30
CA ILE A 260 -13.18 -8.08 0.90
C ILE A 260 -13.71 -8.19 2.31
N THR A 261 -14.25 -9.35 2.67
CA THR A 261 -14.65 -9.70 4.03
C THR A 261 -13.73 -10.78 4.55
N LEU A 262 -13.06 -10.52 5.66
CA LEU A 262 -12.11 -11.44 6.29
C LEU A 262 -12.80 -12.33 7.32
N TRP A 263 -12.31 -13.55 7.46
CA TRP A 263 -12.73 -14.44 8.55
C TRP A 263 -11.56 -15.33 9.01
N PRO A 264 -11.34 -15.44 10.34
CA PRO A 264 -11.88 -14.60 11.42
C PRO A 264 -11.61 -13.10 11.25
N THR A 265 -12.36 -12.28 11.99
CA THR A 265 -12.09 -10.84 12.06
C THR A 265 -10.75 -10.61 12.75
N PRO A 266 -9.81 -9.83 12.17
CA PRO A 266 -8.54 -9.53 12.79
C PRO A 266 -8.71 -8.79 14.13
N SER A 267 -8.02 -9.23 15.16
CA SER A 267 -7.96 -8.53 16.46
C SER A 267 -6.68 -7.73 16.65
N ASP A 268 -5.65 -8.01 15.85
CA ASP A 268 -4.36 -7.30 15.91
C ASP A 268 -4.31 -6.22 14.83
N PRO A 269 -4.15 -4.92 15.21
CA PRO A 269 -4.09 -3.82 14.23
C PRO A 269 -2.73 -3.66 13.56
N PHE A 270 -1.77 -4.53 13.85
CA PHE A 270 -0.40 -4.38 13.36
C PHE A 270 0.00 -5.36 12.26
N GLU A 271 -0.94 -6.08 11.71
CA GLU A 271 -0.71 -7.04 10.64
C GLU A 271 -1.37 -6.56 9.33
N GLN A 272 -1.07 -7.23 8.24
CA GLN A 272 -1.46 -6.78 6.91
C GLN A 272 -2.10 -7.89 6.09
N MET A 273 -2.93 -7.46 5.12
CA MET A 273 -3.32 -8.24 3.95
C MET A 273 -2.63 -7.65 2.71
N VAL A 274 -2.09 -8.51 1.86
CA VAL A 274 -1.46 -8.16 0.59
C VAL A 274 -2.16 -8.87 -0.55
#